data_5cd68fa750b8b7d22b2efce28a9852e0
#
_entry.id   5cd68fa750b8b7d22b2efce28a9852e0
#
_cell.length_a   1.000
_cell.length_b   1.000
_cell.length_c   1.000
_cell.angle_alpha   90.00
_cell.angle_beta   90.00
_cell.angle_gamma   90.00
#
_symmetry.space_group_name_H-M   'P 1'
#
loop_
_entity.id
_entity.type
_entity.pdbx_description
1 polymer ?
#
loop_
_entity_poly.entity_id
_entity_poly.type
_entity_poly.pdbx_seq_one_letter_code
_entity_poly.pdbx_strand_id
1 'polypeptide(L)'
;MREPRIDDPALGAALRAKCFYIGALGSKITHARRVERMRAAGFSETELAQIHSPIGLAIGAASPAEIGIAIVAEIVAVRRKGSAAVEKAA
;
A
#
# COMPACT_ATOMS: atom_id res chain seq x y z
N MET A 1 -6.28 -16.71 -4.97
CA MET A 1 -6.85 -15.35 -4.95
C MET A 1 -7.25 -14.98 -3.52
N ARG A 2 -6.92 -13.80 -3.09
CA ARG A 2 -7.33 -13.35 -1.77
C ARG A 2 -8.73 -12.78 -1.76
N GLU A 3 -9.43 -13.01 -0.68
CA GLU A 3 -10.73 -12.41 -0.48
C GLU A 3 -10.56 -10.99 0.06
N PRO A 4 -11.26 -9.98 -0.52
CA PRO A 4 -11.13 -8.60 -0.08
C PRO A 4 -11.39 -8.40 1.42
N ARG A 5 -12.35 -9.15 1.99
CA ARG A 5 -12.69 -9.03 3.39
C ARG A 5 -11.61 -9.53 4.35
N ILE A 6 -10.63 -10.32 3.84
CA ILE A 6 -9.47 -10.72 4.64
C ILE A 6 -8.42 -9.62 4.62
N ASP A 7 -8.20 -9.03 3.44
CA ASP A 7 -7.21 -7.98 3.27
C ASP A 7 -7.64 -6.67 3.95
N ASP A 8 -8.91 -6.30 3.80
CA ASP A 8 -9.41 -5.05 4.37
C ASP A 8 -9.27 -4.98 5.90
N PRO A 9 -9.65 -6.03 6.67
CA PRO A 9 -9.42 -6.00 8.12
C PRO A 9 -7.95 -5.89 8.51
N ALA A 10 -7.06 -6.57 7.79
CA ALA A 10 -5.62 -6.51 8.06
C ALA A 10 -5.07 -5.11 7.80
N LEU A 11 -5.46 -4.47 6.69
CA LEU A 11 -5.05 -3.11 6.38
C LEU A 11 -5.61 -2.11 7.39
N GLY A 12 -6.86 -2.28 7.79
CA GLY A 12 -7.47 -1.44 8.81
C GLY A 12 -6.75 -1.52 10.13
N ALA A 13 -6.38 -2.73 10.56
CA ALA A 13 -5.61 -2.94 11.79
C ALA A 13 -4.25 -2.26 11.70
N ALA A 14 -3.57 -2.38 10.54
CA ALA A 14 -2.28 -1.74 10.33
C ALA A 14 -2.38 -0.21 10.39
N LEU A 15 -3.43 0.37 9.81
CA LEU A 15 -3.66 1.81 9.87
C LEU A 15 -3.91 2.27 11.30
N ARG A 16 -4.73 1.54 12.05
CA ARG A 16 -5.00 1.87 13.46
C ARG A 16 -3.76 1.74 14.33
N ALA A 17 -2.88 0.78 14.02
CA ALA A 17 -1.62 0.60 14.73
C ALA A 17 -0.55 1.63 14.33
N LYS A 18 -0.83 2.45 13.33
CA LYS A 18 0.07 3.51 12.84
C LYS A 18 1.43 2.96 12.43
N CYS A 19 1.41 1.86 11.68
CA CYS A 19 2.62 1.30 11.10
C CYS A 19 3.29 2.31 10.17
N PHE A 20 4.62 2.41 10.19
CA PHE A 20 5.30 3.39 9.35
C PHE A 20 5.24 3.04 7.86
N TYR A 21 5.02 1.78 7.53
CA TYR A 21 4.89 1.34 6.13
C TYR A 21 3.76 0.34 6.01
N ILE A 22 2.87 0.60 5.07
CA ILE A 22 1.75 -0.29 4.76
C ILE A 22 1.71 -0.45 3.24
N GLY A 23 1.86 -1.68 2.77
CA GLY A 23 1.81 -1.99 1.36
C GLY A 23 0.69 -2.97 1.04
N ALA A 24 0.09 -2.83 -0.11
CA ALA A 24 -0.99 -3.71 -0.55
C ALA A 24 -0.73 -4.25 -1.95
N LEU A 25 -0.96 -5.55 -2.13
CA LEU A 25 -0.90 -6.20 -3.43
C LEU A 25 -2.19 -5.94 -4.20
N GLY A 26 -2.10 -6.04 -5.51
CA GLY A 26 -3.25 -5.93 -6.38
C GLY A 26 -3.10 -4.84 -7.43
N SER A 27 -4.03 -4.84 -8.38
CA SER A 27 -4.06 -3.84 -9.43
C SER A 27 -4.59 -2.50 -8.90
N LYS A 28 -4.42 -1.45 -9.71
CA LYS A 28 -4.97 -0.13 -9.37
C LYS A 28 -6.50 -0.18 -9.22
N ILE A 29 -7.18 -0.99 -10.05
CA ILE A 29 -8.62 -1.13 -9.98
C ILE A 29 -9.03 -1.83 -8.68
N THR A 30 -8.34 -2.90 -8.33
CA THR A 30 -8.59 -3.62 -7.07
C THR A 30 -8.38 -2.69 -5.88
N HIS A 31 -7.32 -1.90 -5.90
CA HIS A 31 -7.05 -0.95 -4.82
C HIS A 31 -8.10 0.14 -4.73
N ALA A 32 -8.57 0.67 -5.86
CA ALA A 32 -9.61 1.69 -5.86
C ALA A 32 -10.88 1.18 -5.18
N ARG A 33 -11.27 -0.06 -5.45
CA ARG A 33 -12.44 -0.68 -4.81
C ARG A 33 -12.22 -0.88 -3.32
N ARG A 34 -11.01 -1.29 -2.93
CA ARG A 34 -10.63 -1.44 -1.52
C ARG A 34 -10.72 -0.12 -0.78
N VAL A 35 -10.21 0.95 -1.37
CA VAL A 35 -10.27 2.29 -0.80
C VAL A 35 -11.71 2.72 -0.58
N GLU A 36 -12.61 2.46 -1.53
CA GLU A 36 -14.02 2.78 -1.38
C GLU A 36 -14.64 2.06 -0.19
N ARG A 37 -14.34 0.75 -0.04
CA ARG A 37 -14.87 -0.02 1.09
C ARG A 37 -14.34 0.50 2.42
N MET A 38 -13.06 0.84 2.48
CA MET A 38 -12.44 1.33 3.71
C MET A 38 -12.92 2.73 4.05
N ARG A 39 -13.14 3.57 3.05
CA ARG A 39 -13.73 4.89 3.26
C ARG A 39 -15.12 4.76 3.87
N ALA A 40 -15.92 3.84 3.36
CA ALA A 40 -17.25 3.56 3.90
C ALA A 40 -17.18 3.01 5.34
N ALA A 41 -16.09 2.35 5.70
CA ALA A 41 -15.85 1.84 7.04
C ALA A 41 -15.33 2.90 8.03
N GLY A 42 -15.10 4.13 7.56
CA GLY A 42 -14.75 5.24 8.42
C GLY A 42 -13.29 5.68 8.39
N PHE A 43 -12.47 5.13 7.51
CA PHE A 43 -11.08 5.57 7.38
C PHE A 43 -11.00 6.89 6.61
N SER A 44 -10.13 7.79 7.10
CA SER A 44 -9.94 9.11 6.47
C SER A 44 -9.10 9.01 5.20
N GLU A 45 -9.18 10.05 4.37
CA GLU A 45 -8.33 10.13 3.17
C GLU A 45 -6.85 10.14 3.53
N THR A 46 -6.48 10.79 4.61
CA THR A 46 -5.10 10.80 5.09
C THR A 46 -4.63 9.40 5.47
N GLU A 47 -5.47 8.64 6.15
CA GLU A 47 -5.16 7.25 6.51
C GLU A 47 -5.02 6.38 5.27
N LEU A 48 -5.96 6.50 4.33
CA LEU A 48 -5.95 5.68 3.12
C LEU A 48 -4.75 5.98 2.23
N ALA A 49 -4.29 7.22 2.22
CA ALA A 49 -3.11 7.63 1.45
C ALA A 49 -1.82 6.99 1.95
N GLN A 50 -1.82 6.43 3.16
CA GLN A 50 -0.65 5.74 3.71
C GLN A 50 -0.47 4.33 3.15
N ILE A 51 -1.47 3.80 2.46
CA ILE A 51 -1.38 2.49 1.85
C ILE A 51 -0.67 2.60 0.50
N HIS A 52 0.49 1.95 0.37
CA HIS A 52 1.25 1.92 -0.87
C HIS A 52 0.72 0.82 -1.79
N SER A 53 0.12 1.21 -2.90
CA SER A 53 -0.38 0.27 -3.90
C SER A 53 -0.20 0.86 -5.31
N PRO A 54 0.32 0.08 -6.23
CA PRO A 54 0.89 -1.24 -6.03
C PRO A 54 2.10 -1.18 -5.10
N ILE A 55 2.31 -2.25 -4.33
CA ILE A 55 3.43 -2.30 -3.38
C ILE A 55 4.77 -2.25 -4.10
N GLY A 56 5.73 -1.54 -3.53
CA GLY A 56 7.06 -1.40 -4.10
C GLY A 56 7.24 -0.14 -4.95
N LEU A 57 8.46 0.31 -5.11
CA LEU A 57 8.76 1.44 -5.99
C LEU A 57 8.56 1.04 -7.45
N ALA A 58 8.17 2.01 -8.28
CA ALA A 58 7.93 1.80 -9.70
C ALA A 58 9.26 1.80 -10.47
N ILE A 59 9.97 0.67 -10.41
CA ILE A 59 11.28 0.50 -11.07
C ILE A 59 11.22 -0.45 -12.26
N GLY A 60 10.00 -0.84 -12.69
CA GLY A 60 9.85 -1.78 -13.79
C GLY A 60 10.08 -3.23 -13.38
N ALA A 61 10.00 -3.55 -12.10
CA ALA A 61 10.24 -4.91 -11.62
C ALA A 61 9.26 -5.90 -12.24
N ALA A 62 9.78 -7.03 -12.72
CA ALA A 62 8.99 -8.06 -13.38
C ALA A 62 9.13 -9.43 -12.71
N SER A 63 10.33 -9.78 -12.25
CA SER A 63 10.57 -11.05 -11.56
C SER A 63 10.24 -10.95 -10.08
N PRO A 64 9.96 -12.08 -9.40
CA PRO A 64 9.75 -12.05 -7.95
C PRO A 64 10.92 -11.42 -7.18
N ALA A 65 12.15 -11.68 -7.59
CA ALA A 65 13.32 -11.09 -6.93
C ALA A 65 13.35 -9.57 -7.11
N GLU A 66 13.04 -9.08 -8.31
CA GLU A 66 12.98 -7.65 -8.60
C GLU A 66 11.85 -6.96 -7.83
N ILE A 67 10.71 -7.62 -7.74
CA ILE A 67 9.57 -7.12 -6.96
C ILE A 67 9.97 -7.00 -5.50
N GLY A 68 10.68 -7.99 -4.95
CA GLY A 68 11.19 -7.95 -3.59
C GLY A 68 12.13 -6.76 -3.37
N ILE A 69 13.01 -6.50 -4.31
CA ILE A 69 13.91 -5.34 -4.27
C ILE A 69 13.12 -4.03 -4.27
N ALA A 70 12.09 -3.94 -5.11
CA ALA A 70 11.24 -2.77 -5.19
C ALA A 70 10.51 -2.50 -3.87
N ILE A 71 10.05 -3.54 -3.20
CA ILE A 71 9.38 -3.44 -1.90
C ILE A 71 10.36 -2.94 -0.83
N VAL A 72 11.55 -3.54 -0.75
CA VAL A 72 12.57 -3.12 0.21
C VAL A 72 12.97 -1.67 -0.04
N ALA A 73 13.15 -1.29 -1.30
CA ALA A 73 13.50 0.08 -1.66
C ALA A 73 12.41 1.07 -1.22
N GLU A 74 11.16 0.72 -1.37
CA GLU A 74 10.05 1.56 -0.92
C GLU A 74 10.03 1.70 0.59
N ILE A 75 10.26 0.61 1.32
CA ILE A 75 10.34 0.63 2.77
C ILE A 75 11.44 1.59 3.25
N VAL A 76 12.61 1.53 2.62
CA VAL A 76 13.71 2.44 2.93
C VAL A 76 13.34 3.89 2.65
N ALA A 77 12.69 4.13 1.50
CA ALA A 77 12.27 5.47 1.11
C ALA A 77 11.26 6.04 2.11
N VAL A 78 10.28 5.26 2.52
CA VAL A 78 9.28 5.67 3.51
C VAL A 78 9.94 5.97 4.85
N ARG A 79 10.87 5.13 5.28
CA ARG A 79 11.59 5.31 6.53
C ARG A 79 12.42 6.60 6.55
N ARG A 80 13.01 6.95 5.39
CA ARG A 80 13.90 8.11 5.27
C ARG A 80 13.17 9.41 4.99
N LYS A 81 12.11 9.36 4.18
CA LYS A 81 11.42 10.54 3.66
C LYS A 81 9.99 10.70 4.18
N GLY A 82 9.42 9.65 4.75
CA GLY A 82 8.01 9.60 5.10
C GLY A 82 7.14 9.14 3.94
N SER A 83 5.99 8.58 4.28
CA SER A 83 5.08 7.94 3.32
C SER A 83 4.59 8.91 2.24
N ALA A 84 4.24 10.12 2.64
CA ALA A 84 3.67 11.12 1.73
C ALA A 84 4.70 11.66 0.73
N ALA A 85 5.99 11.52 1.01
CA ALA A 85 7.06 12.01 0.15
C ALA A 85 7.50 10.98 -0.90
N VAL A 86 6.98 9.76 -0.85
CA VAL A 86 7.34 8.69 -1.78
C VAL A 86 6.38 8.71 -2.95
N GLU A 87 6.88 9.07 -4.13
CA GLU A 87 6.07 9.12 -5.34
C GLU A 87 6.12 7.81 -6.09
N LYS A 88 5.00 7.48 -6.71
CA LYS A 88 4.88 6.34 -7.62
C LYS A 88 4.75 6.86 -9.04
N ALA A 89 5.47 6.24 -9.96
CA ALA A 89 5.27 6.50 -11.39
C ALA A 89 3.86 6.05 -11.78
N ALA A 90 3.23 6.82 -12.62
CA ALA A 90 1.88 6.54 -13.10
C ALA A 90 1.82 5.27 -13.95
#